data_65e4c83651445f2d005f9bc5e596ba27
#
_entry.id   65e4c83651445f2d005f9bc5e596ba27
#
_cell.length_a   1.000
_cell.length_b   1.000
_cell.length_c   1.000
_cell.angle_alpha   90.00
_cell.angle_beta   90.00
_cell.angle_gamma   90.00
#
_symmetry.space_group_name_H-M   'P 1'
#
loop_
_entity.id
_entity.type
_entity.pdbx_description
1 polymer ?
#
loop_
_entity_poly.entity_id
_entity_poly.type
_entity_poly.pdbx_seq_one_letter_code
_entity_poly.pdbx_strand_id
1 'polypeptide(L)'
;LPFGIAQIGKAFRNEITPRNFIFRVREFEQMELEFFVKNGDDEKWHEYWLEERLSWWEDQGVPRSSLEILDVPQDELSHYSKKTYDLMYKFPHGVEELEGIANRTDFDLGSHSKNQNEFKITAKVTNNKESNSKLAVHNLDEKKWEIPYVIEPSAGVDRAFLAILNEAYNEESLPDGKTRTVLKLSKHLAPISAAVVPLKKNDDKLVNLAKDVKDKLQQVSNRRIILENTGNIGKSYRKHDEIGTPN
;
A
#
# COMPACT_ATOMS: atom_id res chain seq x y z
N LEU A 1 -12.63 9.62 -19.54
CA LEU A 1 -12.57 9.78 -18.08
C LEU A 1 -13.71 9.02 -17.42
N PRO A 2 -13.46 8.36 -16.28
CA PRO A 2 -12.20 8.39 -15.53
C PRO A 2 -11.20 7.34 -16.03
N PHE A 3 -9.92 7.49 -15.66
CA PHE A 3 -8.88 6.46 -15.75
C PHE A 3 -7.77 6.75 -14.74
N GLY A 4 -6.95 5.75 -14.42
CA GLY A 4 -5.86 5.89 -13.46
C GLY A 4 -4.53 5.37 -14.01
N ILE A 5 -3.43 5.92 -13.50
CA ILE A 5 -2.07 5.45 -13.72
C ILE A 5 -1.46 5.23 -12.34
N ALA A 6 -1.04 4.00 -12.06
CA ALA A 6 -0.41 3.64 -10.80
C ALA A 6 1.05 3.28 -11.02
N GLN A 7 1.90 3.63 -10.06
CA GLN A 7 3.31 3.29 -10.06
C GLN A 7 3.78 2.97 -8.64
N ILE A 8 4.69 2.00 -8.55
CA ILE A 8 5.50 1.75 -7.36
C ILE A 8 6.95 1.99 -7.76
N GLY A 9 7.63 2.84 -7.03
CA GLY A 9 9.01 3.18 -7.35
C GLY A 9 9.72 3.93 -6.24
N LYS A 10 11.02 4.16 -6.43
CA LYS A 10 11.83 4.88 -5.46
C LYS A 10 11.53 6.36 -5.45
N ALA A 11 11.41 6.89 -4.23
CA ALA A 11 11.29 8.30 -3.95
C ALA A 11 12.42 8.75 -3.00
N PHE A 12 12.80 10.01 -3.11
CA PHE A 12 13.89 10.59 -2.34
C PHE A 12 13.41 11.89 -1.69
N ARG A 13 13.57 11.97 -0.36
CA ARG A 13 13.28 13.19 0.40
C ARG A 13 14.50 13.59 1.21
N ASN A 14 14.85 14.89 1.21
CA ASN A 14 15.96 15.41 2.00
C ASN A 14 15.56 15.56 3.48
N GLU A 15 15.31 14.43 4.15
CA GLU A 15 14.98 14.42 5.57
C GLU A 15 16.16 14.90 6.42
N ILE A 16 15.94 15.92 7.23
CA ILE A 16 16.96 16.45 8.14
C ILE A 16 17.31 15.39 9.20
N THR A 17 16.29 14.73 9.76
CA THR A 17 16.46 13.74 10.82
C THR A 17 15.70 12.44 10.48
N PRO A 18 16.33 11.50 9.78
CA PRO A 18 15.79 10.14 9.64
C PRO A 18 15.58 9.51 11.02
N ARG A 19 14.46 8.80 11.23
CA ARG A 19 14.12 8.20 12.52
C ARG A 19 13.09 7.09 12.39
N ASN A 20 12.87 6.37 13.49
CA ASN A 20 11.83 5.33 13.61
C ASN A 20 12.01 4.21 12.57
N PHE A 21 13.25 3.68 12.47
CA PHE A 21 13.63 2.62 11.54
C PHE A 21 13.29 3.00 10.09
N ILE A 22 12.48 2.23 9.36
CA ILE A 22 12.10 2.52 7.98
C ILE A 22 10.91 3.49 7.85
N PHE A 23 10.37 4.02 8.96
CA PHE A 23 9.23 4.92 8.92
C PHE A 23 9.57 6.29 8.29
N ARG A 24 10.75 6.85 8.63
CA ARG A 24 11.23 8.14 8.10
C ARG A 24 12.66 8.03 7.63
N VAL A 25 12.83 7.83 6.34
CA VAL A 25 14.12 7.63 5.67
C VAL A 25 14.25 8.56 4.46
N ARG A 26 15.46 8.73 3.93
CA ARG A 26 15.73 9.60 2.78
C ARG A 26 15.45 8.95 1.43
N GLU A 27 15.58 7.63 1.36
CA GLU A 27 15.28 6.81 0.19
C GLU A 27 14.27 5.76 0.60
N PHE A 28 13.13 5.69 -0.08
CA PHE A 28 12.03 4.78 0.21
C PHE A 28 11.30 4.40 -1.07
N GLU A 29 10.45 3.41 -1.00
CA GLU A 29 9.54 3.09 -2.08
C GLU A 29 8.16 3.69 -1.81
N GLN A 30 7.59 4.31 -2.83
CA GLN A 30 6.27 4.93 -2.78
C GLN A 30 5.37 4.27 -3.81
N MET A 31 4.13 4.00 -3.42
CA MET A 31 3.06 3.59 -4.32
C MET A 31 2.08 4.74 -4.44
N GLU A 32 1.84 5.16 -5.68
CA GLU A 32 0.98 6.29 -6.03
C GLU A 32 0.03 5.90 -7.13
N LEU A 33 -1.17 6.45 -7.07
CA LEU A 33 -2.16 6.38 -8.11
C LEU A 33 -2.59 7.80 -8.48
N GLU A 34 -2.40 8.16 -9.74
CA GLU A 34 -2.96 9.37 -10.32
C GLU A 34 -4.27 9.02 -11.03
N PHE A 35 -5.38 9.37 -10.42
CA PHE A 35 -6.70 9.07 -10.96
C PHE A 35 -7.35 10.32 -11.56
N PHE A 36 -7.50 10.29 -12.88
CA PHE A 36 -7.97 11.43 -13.69
C PHE A 36 -9.47 11.39 -13.83
N VAL A 37 -10.11 12.51 -13.48
CA VAL A 37 -11.57 12.66 -13.47
C VAL A 37 -12.03 13.92 -14.21
N LYS A 38 -13.32 13.99 -14.57
CA LYS A 38 -13.91 15.21 -15.12
C LYS A 38 -13.97 16.29 -14.04
N ASN A 39 -13.83 17.54 -14.47
CA ASN A 39 -14.04 18.68 -13.58
C ASN A 39 -15.47 18.67 -13.03
N GLY A 40 -15.60 18.80 -11.71
CA GLY A 40 -16.88 18.71 -11.00
C GLY A 40 -17.26 17.32 -10.49
N ASP A 41 -16.55 16.26 -10.91
CA ASP A 41 -16.72 14.91 -10.38
C ASP A 41 -15.68 14.59 -9.26
N ASP A 42 -14.79 15.52 -8.96
CA ASP A 42 -13.64 15.33 -8.08
C ASP A 42 -14.03 14.95 -6.65
N GLU A 43 -15.04 15.61 -6.07
CA GLU A 43 -15.47 15.30 -4.70
C GLU A 43 -16.02 13.87 -4.60
N LYS A 44 -16.85 13.46 -5.55
CA LYS A 44 -17.39 12.10 -5.62
C LYS A 44 -16.27 11.05 -5.72
N TRP A 45 -15.27 11.30 -6.57
CA TRP A 45 -14.17 10.36 -6.75
C TRP A 45 -13.18 10.38 -5.59
N HIS A 46 -13.06 11.51 -4.89
CA HIS A 46 -12.27 11.61 -3.66
C HIS A 46 -12.86 10.74 -2.55
N GLU A 47 -14.18 10.83 -2.32
CA GLU A 47 -14.88 9.96 -1.36
C GLU A 47 -14.82 8.47 -1.77
N TYR A 48 -14.97 8.18 -3.06
CA TYR A 48 -14.82 6.81 -3.59
C TYR A 48 -13.45 6.24 -3.25
N TRP A 49 -12.37 6.99 -3.52
CA TRP A 49 -11.02 6.51 -3.24
C TRP A 49 -10.73 6.39 -1.75
N LEU A 50 -11.31 7.23 -0.89
CA LEU A 50 -11.22 7.05 0.55
C LEU A 50 -11.75 5.66 0.97
N GLU A 51 -12.95 5.28 0.53
CA GLU A 51 -13.55 4.00 0.88
C GLU A 51 -12.81 2.79 0.26
N GLU A 52 -12.38 2.91 -0.99
CA GLU A 52 -11.59 1.88 -1.66
C GLU A 52 -10.25 1.65 -0.95
N ARG A 53 -9.58 2.71 -0.50
CA ARG A 53 -8.31 2.59 0.21
C ARG A 53 -8.49 1.98 1.60
N LEU A 54 -9.53 2.37 2.33
CA LEU A 54 -9.88 1.73 3.61
C LEU A 54 -10.13 0.23 3.43
N SER A 55 -10.91 -0.16 2.43
CA SER A 55 -11.15 -1.58 2.13
C SER A 55 -9.89 -2.32 1.72
N TRP A 56 -9.02 -1.67 0.93
CA TRP A 56 -7.74 -2.25 0.56
C TRP A 56 -6.84 -2.53 1.77
N TRP A 57 -6.78 -1.61 2.75
CA TRP A 57 -6.02 -1.83 3.99
C TRP A 57 -6.57 -2.99 4.80
N GLU A 58 -7.88 -3.15 4.88
CA GLU A 58 -8.52 -4.32 5.53
C GLU A 58 -8.08 -5.62 4.85
N ASP A 59 -8.06 -5.67 3.54
CA ASP A 59 -7.56 -6.83 2.78
C ASP A 59 -6.08 -7.12 3.05
N GLN A 60 -5.26 -6.09 3.27
CA GLN A 60 -3.85 -6.28 3.66
C GLN A 60 -3.68 -6.70 5.13
N GLY A 61 -4.75 -6.76 5.90
CA GLY A 61 -4.72 -7.18 7.31
C GLY A 61 -4.56 -6.01 8.29
N VAL A 62 -4.74 -4.78 7.85
CA VAL A 62 -4.85 -3.59 8.70
C VAL A 62 -6.32 -3.25 8.87
N PRO A 63 -6.96 -3.61 9.99
CA PRO A 63 -8.39 -3.43 10.15
C PRO A 63 -8.78 -1.95 10.23
N ARG A 64 -9.97 -1.63 9.76
CA ARG A 64 -10.49 -0.25 9.77
C ARG A 64 -10.48 0.37 11.18
N SER A 65 -10.62 -0.44 12.22
CA SER A 65 -10.54 0.00 13.63
C SER A 65 -9.15 0.46 14.07
N SER A 66 -8.11 0.13 13.31
CA SER A 66 -6.72 0.59 13.55
C SER A 66 -6.38 1.86 12.76
N LEU A 67 -7.33 2.37 11.97
CA LEU A 67 -7.18 3.56 11.14
C LEU A 67 -8.07 4.67 11.66
N GLU A 68 -7.53 5.89 11.71
CA GLU A 68 -8.27 7.12 11.95
C GLU A 68 -8.23 7.97 10.68
N ILE A 69 -9.37 8.54 10.28
CA ILE A 69 -9.45 9.41 9.11
C ILE A 69 -9.29 10.84 9.59
N LEU A 70 -8.23 11.50 9.16
CA LEU A 70 -8.00 12.92 9.36
C LEU A 70 -8.44 13.68 8.11
N ASP A 71 -9.52 14.46 8.19
CA ASP A 71 -9.83 15.48 7.19
C ASP A 71 -8.90 16.68 7.44
N VAL A 72 -7.88 16.83 6.59
CA VAL A 72 -6.80 17.79 6.80
C VAL A 72 -7.37 19.21 6.80
N PRO A 73 -7.12 20.02 7.87
CA PRO A 73 -7.60 21.39 7.94
C PRO A 73 -7.13 22.25 6.77
N GLN A 74 -7.95 23.19 6.33
CA GLN A 74 -7.72 24.01 5.14
C GLN A 74 -6.41 24.80 5.17
N ASP A 75 -5.96 25.20 6.36
CA ASP A 75 -4.72 25.95 6.59
C ASP A 75 -3.47 25.05 6.64
N GLU A 76 -3.66 23.74 6.76
CA GLU A 76 -2.58 22.74 6.73
C GLU A 76 -2.46 22.03 5.36
N LEU A 77 -3.41 22.26 4.46
CA LEU A 77 -3.39 21.64 3.13
C LEU A 77 -2.14 22.05 2.34
N SER A 78 -1.58 21.07 1.64
CA SER A 78 -0.56 21.35 0.63
C SER A 78 -1.11 22.29 -0.44
N HIS A 79 -0.24 23.17 -0.97
CA HIS A 79 -0.61 24.22 -1.92
C HIS A 79 -1.29 23.72 -3.22
N TYR A 80 -1.13 22.45 -3.53
CA TYR A 80 -1.72 21.78 -4.70
C TYR A 80 -3.07 21.11 -4.39
N SER A 81 -3.45 20.99 -3.13
CA SER A 81 -4.64 20.22 -2.73
C SER A 81 -5.83 21.13 -2.42
N LYS A 82 -6.99 20.75 -2.93
CA LYS A 82 -8.30 21.30 -2.54
C LYS A 82 -8.80 20.69 -1.24
N LYS A 83 -8.55 19.40 -1.04
CA LYS A 83 -8.91 18.60 0.11
C LYS A 83 -8.02 17.37 0.19
N THR A 84 -7.64 16.97 1.40
CA THR A 84 -6.87 15.75 1.64
C THR A 84 -7.47 14.99 2.82
N TYR A 85 -7.56 13.69 2.68
CA TYR A 85 -7.75 12.75 3.79
C TYR A 85 -6.45 12.05 4.08
N ASP A 86 -6.00 12.09 5.35
CA ASP A 86 -4.91 11.25 5.80
C ASP A 86 -5.45 10.07 6.60
N LEU A 87 -5.05 8.87 6.21
CA LEU A 87 -5.28 7.65 6.98
C LEU A 87 -4.17 7.56 8.02
N MET A 88 -4.52 7.84 9.27
CA MET A 88 -3.62 7.80 10.41
C MET A 88 -3.62 6.40 11.01
N TYR A 89 -2.45 5.87 11.30
CA TYR A 89 -2.27 4.56 11.91
C TYR A 89 -1.46 4.64 13.19
N LYS A 90 -1.80 3.84 14.20
CA LYS A 90 -1.09 3.77 15.48
C LYS A 90 0.13 2.86 15.37
N PHE A 91 1.25 3.42 14.93
CA PHE A 91 2.55 2.74 14.96
C PHE A 91 3.07 2.56 16.40
N PRO A 92 4.07 1.70 16.65
CA PRO A 92 4.66 1.53 17.96
C PRO A 92 5.24 2.82 18.57
N HIS A 93 5.59 3.79 17.73
CA HIS A 93 6.17 5.10 18.13
C HIS A 93 5.15 6.25 18.15
N GLY A 94 3.89 5.99 17.87
CA GLY A 94 2.81 7.00 17.91
C GLY A 94 1.84 6.91 16.74
N VAL A 95 0.80 7.75 16.76
CA VAL A 95 -0.14 7.91 15.65
C VAL A 95 0.49 8.78 14.58
N GLU A 96 0.65 8.24 13.40
CA GLU A 96 1.30 8.92 12.27
C GLU A 96 0.58 8.55 10.96
N GLU A 97 0.76 9.37 9.95
CA GLU A 97 0.22 9.17 8.60
C GLU A 97 0.73 7.85 7.96
N LEU A 98 -0.21 7.04 7.50
CA LEU A 98 0.05 5.82 6.71
C LEU A 98 -0.14 6.07 5.22
N GLU A 99 -1.19 6.78 4.85
CA GLU A 99 -1.56 7.10 3.46
C GLU A 99 -2.24 8.45 3.39
N GLY A 100 -1.91 9.25 2.38
CA GLY A 100 -2.62 10.47 2.03
C GLY A 100 -3.49 10.25 0.79
N ILE A 101 -4.69 10.86 0.76
CA ILE A 101 -5.60 10.82 -0.40
C ILE A 101 -5.95 12.26 -0.73
N ALA A 102 -5.31 12.82 -1.75
CA ALA A 102 -5.41 14.23 -2.09
C ALA A 102 -6.30 14.47 -3.32
N ASN A 103 -7.18 15.46 -3.24
CA ASN A 103 -7.82 16.06 -4.40
C ASN A 103 -6.94 17.21 -4.90
N ARG A 104 -6.14 16.95 -5.93
CA ARG A 104 -5.16 17.87 -6.50
C ARG A 104 -5.75 18.81 -7.55
N THR A 105 -7.03 18.66 -7.87
CA THR A 105 -7.71 19.42 -8.92
C THR A 105 -6.96 19.35 -10.26
N ASP A 106 -6.85 20.45 -10.98
CA ASP A 106 -6.07 20.61 -12.21
C ASP A 106 -4.68 21.23 -11.97
N PHE A 107 -4.16 21.17 -10.70
CA PHE A 107 -2.93 21.86 -10.34
C PHE A 107 -1.73 21.38 -11.16
N ASP A 108 -1.47 20.07 -11.18
CA ASP A 108 -0.26 19.52 -11.83
C ASP A 108 -0.34 19.67 -13.35
N LEU A 109 -1.40 19.14 -13.95
CA LEU A 109 -1.58 19.21 -15.41
C LEU A 109 -1.73 20.65 -15.88
N GLY A 110 -2.38 21.50 -15.09
CA GLY A 110 -2.49 22.93 -15.36
C GLY A 110 -1.13 23.63 -15.31
N SER A 111 -0.30 23.33 -14.32
CA SER A 111 1.04 23.90 -14.19
C SER A 111 1.95 23.55 -15.37
N HIS A 112 1.79 22.37 -15.95
CA HIS A 112 2.60 21.87 -17.06
C HIS A 112 1.95 22.11 -18.44
N SER A 113 0.75 22.66 -18.49
CA SER A 113 0.06 22.93 -19.76
C SER A 113 0.47 24.27 -20.38
N LYS A 114 0.63 24.29 -21.70
CA LYS A 114 0.55 25.54 -22.46
C LYS A 114 -0.91 26.02 -22.54
N ASN A 115 -1.13 27.28 -22.89
CA ASN A 115 -2.46 27.87 -23.05
C ASN A 115 -3.33 27.80 -21.76
N GLN A 116 -2.74 28.00 -20.62
CA GLN A 116 -3.40 27.94 -19.32
C GLN A 116 -4.69 28.78 -19.25
N ASN A 117 -4.70 29.96 -19.89
CA ASN A 117 -5.88 30.81 -19.93
C ASN A 117 -7.04 30.23 -20.77
N GLU A 118 -6.72 29.52 -21.85
CA GLU A 118 -7.71 28.84 -22.70
C GLU A 118 -8.44 27.73 -21.96
N PHE A 119 -7.71 26.98 -21.14
CA PHE A 119 -8.28 25.86 -20.38
C PHE A 119 -8.98 26.25 -19.09
N LYS A 120 -8.99 27.54 -18.72
CA LYS A 120 -9.66 28.04 -17.51
C LYS A 120 -9.28 27.24 -16.26
N ILE A 121 -7.98 27.04 -16.06
CA ILE A 121 -7.44 26.30 -14.91
C ILE A 121 -7.92 26.92 -13.61
N THR A 122 -8.43 26.10 -12.69
CA THR A 122 -9.06 26.55 -11.45
C THR A 122 -8.04 26.69 -10.33
N ALA A 123 -7.01 25.85 -10.33
CA ALA A 123 -5.94 25.93 -9.36
C ALA A 123 -5.05 27.16 -9.54
N LYS A 124 -4.46 27.62 -8.43
CA LYS A 124 -3.50 28.72 -8.48
C LYS A 124 -2.14 28.21 -8.98
N VAL A 125 -1.90 28.34 -10.27
CA VAL A 125 -0.68 27.84 -10.92
C VAL A 125 0.20 29.00 -11.41
N THR A 126 1.51 28.73 -11.51
CA THR A 126 2.44 29.67 -12.15
C THR A 126 2.30 29.57 -13.68
N ASN A 127 2.30 30.71 -14.36
CA ASN A 127 2.27 30.71 -15.82
C ASN A 127 3.55 30.09 -16.39
N ASN A 128 3.41 28.95 -17.05
CA ASN A 128 4.52 28.22 -17.65
C ASN A 128 4.63 28.54 -19.15
N LYS A 129 5.39 29.58 -19.49
CA LYS A 129 5.61 29.99 -20.87
C LYS A 129 6.47 29.02 -21.67
N GLU A 130 7.29 28.22 -21.01
CA GLU A 130 8.20 27.26 -21.64
C GLU A 130 7.51 25.91 -21.95
N SER A 131 6.32 25.65 -21.40
CA SER A 131 5.60 24.42 -21.67
C SER A 131 5.08 24.39 -23.10
N ASN A 132 5.36 23.30 -23.79
CA ASN A 132 4.82 22.97 -25.11
C ASN A 132 3.81 21.82 -25.06
N SER A 133 3.52 21.30 -23.89
CA SER A 133 2.65 20.13 -23.68
C SER A 133 1.18 20.53 -23.72
N LYS A 134 0.36 19.68 -24.33
CA LYS A 134 -1.10 19.75 -24.28
C LYS A 134 -1.59 18.59 -23.41
N LEU A 135 -1.90 18.89 -22.16
CA LEU A 135 -2.32 17.91 -21.17
C LEU A 135 -3.85 17.92 -20.94
N ALA A 136 -4.59 18.21 -22.00
CA ALA A 136 -6.04 18.26 -21.99
C ALA A 136 -6.64 17.05 -22.67
N VAL A 137 -7.84 16.67 -22.24
CA VAL A 137 -8.70 15.68 -22.88
C VAL A 137 -9.85 16.36 -23.62
N HIS A 138 -10.32 15.77 -24.70
CA HIS A 138 -11.49 16.25 -25.40
C HIS A 138 -12.76 15.65 -24.78
N ASN A 139 -13.54 16.49 -24.12
CA ASN A 139 -14.85 16.10 -23.61
C ASN A 139 -15.83 16.05 -24.80
N LEU A 140 -16.24 14.84 -25.19
CA LEU A 140 -17.11 14.61 -26.34
C LEU A 140 -18.53 15.12 -26.11
N ASP A 141 -19.02 15.11 -24.90
CA ASP A 141 -20.37 15.54 -24.54
C ASP A 141 -20.51 17.06 -24.67
N GLU A 142 -19.52 17.79 -24.14
CA GLU A 142 -19.49 19.24 -24.16
C GLU A 142 -18.72 19.84 -25.37
N LYS A 143 -18.12 18.96 -26.19
CA LYS A 143 -17.32 19.33 -27.37
C LYS A 143 -16.23 20.37 -27.08
N LYS A 144 -15.60 20.26 -25.89
CA LYS A 144 -14.53 21.17 -25.47
C LYS A 144 -13.31 20.38 -24.98
N TRP A 145 -12.18 21.07 -24.99
CA TRP A 145 -10.97 20.58 -24.34
C TRP A 145 -10.94 21.03 -22.88
N GLU A 146 -10.61 20.13 -21.97
CA GLU A 146 -10.51 20.43 -20.55
C GLU A 146 -9.30 19.72 -19.92
N ILE A 147 -8.72 20.33 -18.89
CA ILE A 147 -7.69 19.72 -18.07
C ILE A 147 -8.39 18.83 -17.04
N PRO A 148 -8.11 17.51 -16.96
CA PRO A 148 -8.71 16.66 -15.95
C PRO A 148 -8.30 17.09 -14.55
N TYR A 149 -9.15 16.78 -13.56
CA TYR A 149 -8.77 16.83 -12.16
C TYR A 149 -8.11 15.52 -11.75
N VAL A 150 -7.27 15.58 -10.74
CA VAL A 150 -6.50 14.42 -10.25
C VAL A 150 -6.86 14.12 -8.81
N ILE A 151 -7.17 12.85 -8.53
CA ILE A 151 -7.26 12.30 -7.17
C ILE A 151 -6.05 11.39 -6.99
N GLU A 152 -5.27 11.62 -5.93
CA GLU A 152 -4.01 10.94 -5.67
C GLU A 152 -4.05 10.20 -4.32
N PRO A 153 -4.34 8.91 -4.26
CA PRO A 153 -3.94 8.05 -3.17
C PRO A 153 -2.44 7.77 -3.22
N SER A 154 -1.73 8.03 -2.12
CA SER A 154 -0.27 7.88 -2.04
C SER A 154 0.16 7.31 -0.69
N ALA A 155 0.88 6.19 -0.70
CA ALA A 155 1.40 5.55 0.51
C ALA A 155 2.85 5.08 0.34
N GLY A 156 3.63 5.19 1.42
CA GLY A 156 4.97 4.62 1.49
C GLY A 156 4.93 3.11 1.69
N VAL A 157 5.62 2.35 0.83
CA VAL A 157 5.68 0.88 0.93
C VAL A 157 6.32 0.44 2.25
N ASP A 158 7.34 1.16 2.72
CA ASP A 158 8.01 0.89 3.99
C ASP A 158 7.07 1.10 5.20
N ARG A 159 6.24 2.15 5.18
CA ARG A 159 5.20 2.38 6.20
C ARG A 159 4.12 1.31 6.15
N ALA A 160 3.68 0.90 4.96
CA ALA A 160 2.75 -0.20 4.75
C ALA A 160 3.29 -1.50 5.35
N PHE A 161 4.55 -1.81 5.08
CA PHE A 161 5.23 -2.98 5.65
C PHE A 161 5.23 -2.94 7.18
N LEU A 162 5.56 -1.79 7.80
CA LEU A 162 5.54 -1.64 9.26
C LEU A 162 4.13 -1.83 9.85
N ALA A 163 3.10 -1.23 9.24
CA ALA A 163 1.72 -1.35 9.71
C ALA A 163 1.23 -2.80 9.64
N ILE A 164 1.46 -3.48 8.51
CA ILE A 164 1.08 -4.87 8.31
C ILE A 164 1.80 -5.80 9.30
N LEU A 165 3.10 -5.59 9.53
CA LEU A 165 3.84 -6.38 10.53
C LEU A 165 3.36 -6.13 11.95
N ASN A 166 3.02 -4.88 12.28
CA ASN A 166 2.51 -4.52 13.61
C ASN A 166 1.16 -5.20 13.88
N GLU A 167 0.25 -5.23 12.92
CA GLU A 167 -1.03 -5.93 13.04
C GLU A 167 -0.88 -7.45 13.09
N ALA A 168 0.05 -7.99 12.29
CA ALA A 168 0.29 -9.43 12.22
C ALA A 168 1.01 -9.99 13.44
N TYR A 169 1.78 -9.16 14.16
CA TYR A 169 2.56 -9.62 15.33
C TYR A 169 1.65 -10.01 16.48
N ASN A 170 1.84 -11.24 16.99
CA ASN A 170 1.03 -11.77 18.08
C ASN A 170 1.89 -12.61 19.03
N GLU A 171 1.69 -12.43 20.32
CA GLU A 171 2.27 -13.28 21.36
C GLU A 171 1.17 -14.16 21.97
N GLU A 172 1.32 -15.46 21.87
CA GLU A 172 0.39 -16.44 22.41
C GLU A 172 0.97 -17.11 23.65
N SER A 173 0.17 -17.18 24.74
CA SER A 173 0.56 -17.89 25.93
C SER A 173 0.34 -19.39 25.73
N LEU A 174 1.35 -20.19 26.09
CA LEU A 174 1.30 -21.65 26.07
C LEU A 174 0.84 -22.20 27.43
N PRO A 175 0.28 -23.44 27.48
CA PRO A 175 -0.18 -24.03 28.70
C PRO A 175 0.92 -24.22 29.79
N ASP A 176 2.19 -24.26 29.38
CA ASP A 176 3.36 -24.36 30.25
C ASP A 176 3.87 -23.00 30.76
N GLY A 177 3.12 -21.93 30.54
CA GLY A 177 3.46 -20.56 30.96
C GLY A 177 4.49 -19.85 30.07
N LYS A 178 4.96 -20.50 29.01
CA LYS A 178 5.81 -19.86 27.99
C LYS A 178 4.99 -19.09 26.98
N THR A 179 5.63 -18.18 26.29
CA THR A 179 5.06 -17.46 25.14
C THR A 179 5.63 -17.98 23.83
N ARG A 180 4.85 -17.85 22.75
CA ARG A 180 5.35 -18.01 21.39
C ARG A 180 4.93 -16.80 20.56
N THR A 181 5.80 -16.39 19.66
CA THR A 181 5.51 -15.37 18.66
C THR A 181 4.85 -16.03 17.45
N VAL A 182 3.75 -15.45 17.00
CA VAL A 182 3.04 -15.87 15.79
C VAL A 182 2.81 -14.64 14.92
N LEU A 183 3.29 -14.68 13.68
CA LEU A 183 3.05 -13.63 12.72
C LEU A 183 1.81 -13.97 11.88
N LYS A 184 0.67 -13.34 12.19
CA LYS A 184 -0.64 -13.62 11.55
C LYS A 184 -0.83 -12.78 10.29
N LEU A 185 0.01 -12.98 9.29
CA LEU A 185 -0.11 -12.29 8.00
C LEU A 185 -1.37 -12.74 7.23
N SER A 186 -1.96 -11.80 6.48
CA SER A 186 -2.93 -12.16 5.45
C SER A 186 -2.32 -13.17 4.48
N LYS A 187 -3.08 -14.22 4.13
CA LYS A 187 -2.54 -15.36 3.36
C LYS A 187 -1.82 -14.97 2.08
N HIS A 188 -2.30 -13.93 1.39
CA HIS A 188 -1.71 -13.46 0.14
C HIS A 188 -0.38 -12.70 0.35
N LEU A 189 -0.09 -12.21 1.55
CA LEU A 189 1.15 -11.52 1.90
C LEU A 189 2.23 -12.45 2.45
N ALA A 190 1.86 -13.68 2.85
CA ALA A 190 2.81 -14.62 3.41
C ALA A 190 3.91 -14.98 2.39
N PRO A 191 5.21 -14.81 2.72
CA PRO A 191 6.32 -15.10 1.80
C PRO A 191 6.45 -16.59 1.49
N ILE A 192 5.98 -17.45 2.39
CA ILE A 192 5.86 -18.90 2.22
C ILE A 192 4.40 -19.26 2.47
N SER A 193 3.73 -19.80 1.46
CA SER A 193 2.30 -20.11 1.55
C SER A 193 2.00 -21.42 2.26
N ALA A 194 2.92 -22.37 2.18
CA ALA A 194 2.82 -23.65 2.88
C ALA A 194 4.20 -24.28 3.11
N ALA A 195 4.32 -25.02 4.22
CA ALA A 195 5.49 -25.83 4.52
C ALA A 195 5.08 -27.29 4.71
N VAL A 196 5.64 -28.16 3.90
CA VAL A 196 5.45 -29.62 4.03
C VAL A 196 6.52 -30.15 4.94
N VAL A 197 6.13 -30.72 6.09
CA VAL A 197 7.02 -31.21 7.13
C VAL A 197 6.89 -32.72 7.26
N PRO A 198 7.93 -33.53 6.98
CA PRO A 198 7.87 -34.98 7.19
C PRO A 198 7.80 -35.28 8.68
N LEU A 199 6.97 -36.24 9.05
CA LEU A 199 6.78 -36.63 10.46
C LEU A 199 8.10 -37.11 11.14
N LYS A 200 8.99 -37.74 10.34
CA LYS A 200 10.33 -38.16 10.77
C LYS A 200 11.33 -37.80 9.66
N LYS A 201 12.28 -36.93 9.97
CA LYS A 201 13.29 -36.47 9.01
C LYS A 201 14.32 -37.52 8.59
N ASN A 202 14.47 -38.59 9.41
CA ASN A 202 15.40 -39.69 9.16
C ASN A 202 14.73 -40.94 8.58
N ASP A 203 13.48 -40.79 8.10
CA ASP A 203 12.74 -41.85 7.40
C ASP A 203 12.60 -41.46 5.93
N ASP A 204 13.38 -42.11 5.09
CA ASP A 204 13.44 -41.80 3.64
C ASP A 204 12.08 -41.91 2.95
N LYS A 205 11.20 -42.85 3.40
CA LYS A 205 9.87 -42.99 2.84
C LYS A 205 9.00 -41.78 3.13
N LEU A 206 9.03 -41.28 4.37
CA LEU A 206 8.28 -40.10 4.77
C LEU A 206 8.85 -38.84 4.14
N VAL A 207 10.17 -38.73 4.04
CA VAL A 207 10.81 -37.58 3.37
C VAL A 207 10.47 -37.54 1.87
N ASN A 208 10.51 -38.68 1.19
CA ASN A 208 10.16 -38.77 -0.24
C ASN A 208 8.66 -38.46 -0.45
N LEU A 209 7.77 -38.98 0.40
CA LEU A 209 6.34 -38.63 0.35
C LEU A 209 6.14 -37.11 0.55
N ALA A 210 6.83 -36.50 1.51
CA ALA A 210 6.73 -35.06 1.73
C ALA A 210 7.24 -34.24 0.54
N LYS A 211 8.31 -34.70 -0.16
CA LYS A 211 8.77 -34.09 -1.43
C LYS A 211 7.71 -34.19 -2.51
N ASP A 212 7.12 -35.37 -2.71
CA ASP A 212 6.07 -35.57 -3.72
C ASP A 212 4.85 -34.69 -3.46
N VAL A 213 4.44 -34.56 -2.19
CA VAL A 213 3.34 -33.66 -1.79
C VAL A 213 3.70 -32.18 -2.09
N LYS A 214 4.91 -31.75 -1.67
CA LYS A 214 5.39 -30.39 -1.97
C LYS A 214 5.41 -30.12 -3.46
N ASP A 215 5.91 -31.04 -4.28
CA ASP A 215 6.01 -30.85 -5.73
C ASP A 215 4.63 -30.80 -6.40
N LYS A 216 3.68 -31.65 -5.99
CA LYS A 216 2.29 -31.58 -6.45
C LYS A 216 1.60 -30.27 -6.09
N LEU A 217 1.78 -29.79 -4.85
CA LEU A 217 1.25 -28.50 -4.43
C LEU A 217 1.86 -27.35 -5.22
N GLN A 218 3.18 -27.40 -5.50
CA GLN A 218 3.86 -26.36 -6.28
C GLN A 218 3.40 -26.33 -7.75
N GLN A 219 2.98 -27.46 -8.33
CA GLN A 219 2.44 -27.51 -9.70
C GLN A 219 1.11 -26.78 -9.85
N VAL A 220 0.29 -26.76 -8.81
CA VAL A 220 -1.05 -26.13 -8.81
C VAL A 220 -1.07 -24.75 -8.15
N SER A 221 0.07 -24.28 -7.65
CA SER A 221 0.19 -23.00 -6.98
C SER A 221 1.34 -22.16 -7.54
N ASN A 222 1.06 -20.90 -7.84
CA ASN A 222 2.08 -19.90 -8.20
C ASN A 222 2.82 -19.32 -6.97
N ARG A 223 2.47 -19.77 -5.75
CA ARG A 223 3.03 -19.32 -4.50
C ARG A 223 4.13 -20.25 -4.02
N ARG A 224 5.03 -19.72 -3.22
CA ARG A 224 6.17 -20.47 -2.68
C ARG A 224 5.72 -21.52 -1.66
N ILE A 225 6.00 -22.79 -1.98
CA ILE A 225 5.79 -23.93 -1.09
C ILE A 225 7.14 -24.57 -0.83
N ILE A 226 7.45 -24.86 0.42
CA ILE A 226 8.75 -25.42 0.81
C ILE A 226 8.62 -26.80 1.48
N LEU A 227 9.70 -27.58 1.40
CA LEU A 227 9.91 -28.75 2.23
C LEU A 227 10.75 -28.32 3.44
N GLU A 228 10.20 -28.45 4.66
CA GLU A 228 10.95 -28.16 5.90
C GLU A 228 11.38 -29.47 6.56
N ASN A 229 12.65 -29.82 6.39
CA ASN A 229 13.23 -31.08 6.88
C ASN A 229 14.46 -30.87 7.79
N THR A 230 14.66 -29.67 8.32
CA THR A 230 15.88 -29.32 9.07
C THR A 230 15.76 -29.53 10.58
N GLY A 231 14.54 -29.49 11.12
CA GLY A 231 14.26 -29.56 12.54
C GLY A 231 13.52 -30.84 12.98
N ASN A 232 13.13 -30.86 14.24
CA ASN A 232 12.02 -31.68 14.66
C ASN A 232 10.70 -30.96 14.41
N ILE A 233 9.59 -31.69 14.39
CA ILE A 233 8.26 -31.16 14.08
C ILE A 233 7.93 -29.90 14.89
N GLY A 234 8.14 -29.90 16.20
CA GLY A 234 7.82 -28.76 17.06
C GLY A 234 8.64 -27.50 16.73
N LYS A 235 9.93 -27.67 16.36
CA LYS A 235 10.77 -26.55 15.91
C LYS A 235 10.34 -26.03 14.55
N SER A 236 9.93 -26.93 13.66
CA SER A 236 9.45 -26.54 12.32
C SER A 236 8.14 -25.74 12.42
N TYR A 237 7.18 -26.18 13.22
CA TYR A 237 5.96 -25.41 13.46
C TYR A 237 6.26 -24.04 14.04
N ARG A 238 7.06 -23.96 15.10
CA ARG A 238 7.43 -22.70 15.72
C ARG A 238 8.08 -21.73 14.74
N LYS A 239 9.02 -22.21 13.92
CA LYS A 239 9.68 -21.41 12.88
C LYS A 239 8.65 -20.83 11.88
N HIS A 240 7.68 -21.65 11.47
CA HIS A 240 6.66 -21.22 10.52
C HIS A 240 5.61 -20.30 11.14
N ASP A 241 5.28 -20.47 12.41
CA ASP A 241 4.49 -19.52 13.19
C ASP A 241 5.19 -18.13 13.21
N GLU A 242 6.50 -18.10 13.54
CA GLU A 242 7.30 -16.87 13.64
C GLU A 242 7.46 -16.10 12.31
N ILE A 243 7.41 -16.77 11.16
CA ILE A 243 7.56 -16.14 9.85
C ILE A 243 6.25 -15.98 9.06
N GLY A 244 5.13 -16.31 9.71
CA GLY A 244 3.80 -16.09 9.15
C GLY A 244 3.40 -17.04 8.02
N THR A 245 3.86 -18.29 8.04
CA THR A 245 3.41 -19.30 7.08
C THR A 245 2.01 -19.79 7.48
N PRO A 246 0.97 -19.62 6.63
CA PRO A 246 -0.42 -19.88 7.01
C PRO A 246 -0.83 -21.36 6.98
N ASN A 247 -0.06 -22.25 6.33
CA ASN A 247 -0.40 -23.67 6.13
C ASN A 247 0.82 -24.59 6.31
#